data_2c3d7398ae52e60ade67735f06bf56ff
#
_entry.id   2c3d7398ae52e60ade67735f06bf56ff
#
_cell.length_a   1.000
_cell.length_b   1.000
_cell.length_c   1.000
_cell.angle_alpha   90.00
_cell.angle_beta   90.00
_cell.angle_gamma   90.00
#
_symmetry.space_group_name_H-M   'P 1'
#
loop_
_entity.id
_entity.type
_entity.pdbx_description
1 polymer ?
#
loop_
_entity_poly.entity_id
_entity_poly.type
_entity_poly.pdbx_seq_one_letter_code
_entity_poly.pdbx_strand_id
1 'polypeptide(L)'
;MKVDQLIIAGWTGRDEAALRKHIRELEEIGVKPPKTTPIFYRVAAKLLVFSDLIQVSGPDTSGEIEFVLFKEKNQLRVCVGSDHTDRKAETIGVTLSKQLCEKPVSKKSWLYAEVKPHWEKLVLRSWADGTLYQEGPVTAMRSPEDLMGRYPLKSGYAMFCGTLAAKGGIRPAQKFSMELDDPVLKRKLRHEYRIEVLPVEG
;
A
#
# COMPACT_ATOMS: atom_id res chain seq x y z
N MET A 1 11.27 -3.55 -13.46
CA MET A 1 10.58 -2.24 -13.36
C MET A 1 11.58 -1.18 -12.95
N LYS A 2 11.72 -0.11 -13.74
CA LYS A 2 12.45 1.10 -13.33
C LYS A 2 11.41 2.14 -12.92
N VAL A 3 11.52 2.68 -11.71
CA VAL A 3 10.58 3.68 -11.19
C VAL A 3 11.32 4.99 -11.01
N ASP A 4 10.79 6.03 -11.62
CA ASP A 4 11.31 7.40 -11.54
C ASP A 4 10.46 8.24 -10.56
N GLN A 5 9.20 7.81 -10.32
CA GLN A 5 8.28 8.49 -9.43
C GLN A 5 7.40 7.49 -8.67
N LEU A 6 7.44 7.57 -7.34
CA LEU A 6 6.64 6.76 -6.44
C LEU A 6 5.54 7.59 -5.78
N ILE A 7 4.31 7.13 -5.92
CA ILE A 7 3.10 7.77 -5.40
C ILE A 7 2.44 6.82 -4.40
N ILE A 8 1.99 7.35 -3.28
CA ILE A 8 1.16 6.65 -2.31
C ILE A 8 -0.20 7.34 -2.28
N ALA A 9 -1.23 6.66 -2.74
CA ALA A 9 -2.59 7.16 -2.66
C ALA A 9 -3.20 6.81 -1.30
N GLY A 10 -3.42 7.81 -0.48
CA GLY A 10 -4.08 7.68 0.81
C GLY A 10 -5.56 8.05 0.75
N TRP A 11 -6.32 7.61 1.74
CA TRP A 11 -7.76 7.90 1.86
C TRP A 11 -8.55 7.45 0.64
N THR A 12 -8.27 6.25 0.16
CA THR A 12 -8.81 5.70 -1.08
C THR A 12 -10.05 4.84 -0.87
N GLY A 13 -10.61 4.78 0.33
CA GLY A 13 -11.83 4.04 0.59
C GLY A 13 -12.94 4.36 -0.43
N ARG A 14 -13.55 3.33 -1.00
CA ARG A 14 -14.63 3.49 -2.01
C ARG A 14 -15.93 3.97 -1.38
N ASP A 15 -16.23 3.54 -0.16
CA ASP A 15 -17.39 4.02 0.62
C ASP A 15 -17.08 5.39 1.21
N GLU A 16 -17.59 6.44 0.57
CA GLU A 16 -17.37 7.81 0.99
C GLU A 16 -18.01 8.12 2.36
N ALA A 17 -19.12 7.46 2.72
CA ALA A 17 -19.78 7.70 4.00
C ALA A 17 -18.93 7.12 5.15
N ALA A 18 -18.45 5.89 4.98
CA ALA A 18 -17.52 5.26 5.93
C ALA A 18 -16.21 6.05 6.02
N LEU A 19 -15.68 6.51 4.89
CA LEU A 19 -14.46 7.33 4.85
C LEU A 19 -14.63 8.65 5.61
N ARG A 20 -15.71 9.39 5.38
CA ARG A 20 -16.00 10.64 6.10
C ARG A 20 -16.22 10.42 7.59
N LYS A 21 -16.85 9.32 7.98
CA LYS A 21 -17.02 8.94 9.39
C LYS A 21 -15.64 8.72 10.03
N HIS A 22 -14.79 7.94 9.39
CA HIS A 22 -13.44 7.66 9.88
C HIS A 22 -12.57 8.93 9.99
N ILE A 23 -12.67 9.85 9.03
CA ILE A 23 -11.98 11.15 9.12
C ILE A 23 -12.42 11.90 10.36
N ARG A 24 -13.75 12.01 10.65
CA ARG A 24 -14.25 12.69 11.84
C ARG A 24 -13.77 12.05 13.16
N GLU A 25 -13.79 10.71 13.22
CA GLU A 25 -13.29 9.97 14.39
C GLU A 25 -11.80 10.28 14.65
N LEU A 26 -11.01 10.44 13.61
CA LEU A 26 -9.59 10.82 13.76
C LEU A 26 -9.41 12.30 14.11
N GLU A 27 -10.25 13.19 13.61
CA GLU A 27 -10.24 14.61 14.00
C GLU A 27 -10.54 14.78 15.51
N GLU A 28 -11.48 14.00 16.05
CA GLU A 28 -11.82 14.02 17.46
C GLU A 28 -10.64 13.67 18.40
N ILE A 29 -9.67 12.89 17.90
CA ILE A 29 -8.44 12.55 18.62
C ILE A 29 -7.23 13.39 18.19
N GLY A 30 -7.46 14.49 17.45
CA GLY A 30 -6.44 15.48 17.10
C GLY A 30 -5.64 15.21 15.82
N VAL A 31 -6.04 14.23 15.01
CA VAL A 31 -5.43 13.99 13.69
C VAL A 31 -5.98 14.99 12.68
N LYS A 32 -5.10 15.72 12.00
CA LYS A 32 -5.51 16.67 10.96
C LYS A 32 -6.14 15.92 9.77
N PRO A 33 -7.33 16.35 9.31
CA PRO A 33 -7.97 15.73 8.16
C PRO A 33 -7.15 15.95 6.88
N PRO A 34 -7.29 15.05 5.89
CA PRO A 34 -6.65 15.24 4.61
C PRO A 34 -7.28 16.43 3.87
N LYS A 35 -6.48 17.19 3.12
CA LYS A 35 -6.96 18.32 2.31
C LYS A 35 -7.92 17.87 1.19
N THR A 36 -7.74 16.68 0.69
CA THR A 36 -8.57 16.05 -0.36
C THR A 36 -8.66 14.54 -0.13
N THR A 37 -9.72 13.92 -0.65
CA THR A 37 -9.87 12.46 -0.68
C THR A 37 -10.15 12.00 -2.12
N PRO A 38 -9.30 11.14 -2.71
CA PRO A 38 -8.02 10.69 -2.17
C PRO A 38 -6.95 11.79 -2.17
N ILE A 39 -5.86 11.57 -1.42
CA ILE A 39 -4.65 12.39 -1.43
C ILE A 39 -3.50 11.57 -2.00
N PHE A 40 -2.59 12.22 -2.73
CA PHE A 40 -1.46 11.56 -3.37
C PHE A 40 -0.15 12.07 -2.77
N TYR A 41 0.48 11.25 -1.95
CA TYR A 41 1.79 11.54 -1.36
C TYR A 41 2.89 11.17 -2.35
N ARG A 42 3.91 12.02 -2.46
CA ARG A 42 5.12 11.75 -3.24
C ARG A 42 6.24 11.38 -2.27
N VAL A 43 6.82 10.20 -2.48
CA VAL A 43 7.98 9.71 -1.74
C VAL A 43 9.12 9.38 -2.70
N ALA A 44 10.33 9.20 -2.17
CA ALA A 44 11.48 8.89 -3.00
C ALA A 44 11.28 7.56 -3.76
N ALA A 45 11.51 7.57 -5.07
CA ALA A 45 11.33 6.38 -5.92
C ALA A 45 12.23 5.20 -5.49
N LYS A 46 13.37 5.49 -4.88
CA LYS A 46 14.32 4.49 -4.36
C LYS A 46 13.75 3.66 -3.20
N LEU A 47 12.67 4.12 -2.56
CA LEU A 47 12.02 3.35 -1.49
C LEU A 47 11.28 2.12 -2.02
N LEU A 48 10.90 2.08 -3.31
CA LEU A 48 10.32 0.89 -3.90
C LEU A 48 11.42 -0.17 -4.09
N VAL A 49 11.24 -1.31 -3.40
CA VAL A 49 12.25 -2.38 -3.38
C VAL A 49 11.63 -3.75 -3.70
N PHE A 50 12.45 -4.64 -4.27
CA PHE A 50 12.12 -6.06 -4.49
C PHE A 50 12.79 -6.96 -3.44
N SER A 51 13.28 -6.36 -2.37
CA SER A 51 13.99 -7.05 -1.29
C SER A 51 13.02 -7.90 -0.45
N ASP A 52 13.53 -8.99 0.07
CA ASP A 52 12.91 -9.82 1.10
C ASP A 52 13.41 -9.47 2.53
N LEU A 53 14.09 -8.32 2.65
CA LEU A 53 14.50 -7.69 3.90
C LEU A 53 14.38 -6.17 3.74
N ILE A 54 13.79 -5.50 4.74
CA ILE A 54 13.83 -4.05 4.92
C ILE A 54 14.45 -3.70 6.27
N GLN A 55 15.00 -2.50 6.36
CA GLN A 55 15.52 -1.95 7.61
C GLN A 55 14.71 -0.74 8.03
N VAL A 56 14.33 -0.67 9.31
CA VAL A 56 13.48 0.39 9.87
C VAL A 56 14.13 0.99 11.11
N SER A 57 13.90 2.28 11.36
CA SER A 57 14.41 2.96 12.54
C SER A 57 13.44 2.80 13.70
N GLY A 58 13.78 1.95 14.67
CA GLY A 58 12.94 1.64 15.80
C GLY A 58 11.77 0.67 15.48
N PRO A 59 11.06 0.19 16.50
CA PRO A 59 10.10 -0.91 16.37
C PRO A 59 8.70 -0.48 15.94
N ASP A 60 8.39 0.82 15.95
CA ASP A 60 7.03 1.33 15.77
C ASP A 60 6.64 1.42 14.29
N THR A 61 6.81 0.32 13.55
CA THR A 61 6.48 0.26 12.12
C THR A 61 5.52 -0.89 11.80
N SER A 62 4.75 -0.78 10.73
CA SER A 62 3.87 -1.86 10.29
C SER A 62 3.67 -1.87 8.78
N GLY A 63 3.41 -3.06 8.21
CA GLY A 63 3.04 -3.23 6.82
C GLY A 63 1.60 -2.82 6.54
N GLU A 64 1.35 -2.38 5.32
CA GLU A 64 0.03 -2.10 4.75
C GLU A 64 -0.03 -2.73 3.37
N ILE A 65 -0.83 -3.82 3.22
CA ILE A 65 -0.95 -4.46 1.92
C ILE A 65 -1.74 -3.59 0.95
N GLU A 66 -1.22 -3.45 -0.27
CA GLU A 66 -1.86 -2.68 -1.32
C GLU A 66 -1.70 -3.36 -2.69
N PHE A 67 -2.66 -3.16 -3.57
CA PHE A 67 -2.36 -3.34 -4.98
C PHE A 67 -1.58 -2.11 -5.47
N VAL A 68 -0.58 -2.37 -6.30
CA VAL A 68 0.31 -1.33 -6.83
C VAL A 68 0.19 -1.30 -8.34
N LEU A 69 -0.16 -0.14 -8.86
CA LEU A 69 -0.23 0.12 -10.29
C LEU A 69 1.08 0.73 -10.77
N PHE A 70 1.58 0.29 -11.91
CA PHE A 70 2.72 0.93 -12.54
C PHE A 70 2.66 0.82 -14.06
N LYS A 71 3.30 1.77 -14.74
CA LYS A 71 3.34 1.80 -16.19
C LYS A 71 4.75 1.48 -16.69
N GLU A 72 4.88 0.41 -17.44
CA GLU A 72 6.13 -0.04 -18.03
C GLU A 72 5.94 -0.23 -19.54
N LYS A 73 6.78 0.40 -20.36
CA LYS A 73 6.70 0.36 -21.83
C LYS A 73 5.27 0.62 -22.35
N ASN A 74 4.61 1.63 -21.82
CA ASN A 74 3.21 1.98 -22.09
C ASN A 74 2.14 0.94 -21.67
N GLN A 75 2.52 -0.17 -21.05
CA GLN A 75 1.59 -1.15 -20.51
C GLN A 75 1.31 -0.87 -19.03
N LEU A 76 0.04 -0.82 -18.67
CA LEU A 76 -0.38 -0.76 -17.28
C LEU A 76 -0.29 -2.16 -16.66
N ARG A 77 0.36 -2.25 -15.53
CA ARG A 77 0.58 -3.49 -14.78
C ARG A 77 0.13 -3.33 -13.34
N VAL A 78 -0.18 -4.44 -12.71
CA VAL A 78 -0.51 -4.50 -11.28
C VAL A 78 0.39 -5.52 -10.58
N CYS A 79 0.85 -5.16 -9.39
CA CYS A 79 1.54 -6.07 -8.48
C CYS A 79 0.98 -5.89 -7.05
N VAL A 80 1.44 -6.71 -6.11
CA VAL A 80 1.16 -6.54 -4.68
C VAL A 80 2.37 -5.92 -4.01
N GLY A 81 2.12 -4.99 -3.09
CA GLY A 81 3.14 -4.31 -2.32
C GLY A 81 2.71 -4.00 -0.90
N SER A 82 3.65 -3.53 -0.10
CA SER A 82 3.40 -3.00 1.23
C SER A 82 3.86 -1.55 1.32
N ASP A 83 2.92 -0.65 1.63
CA ASP A 83 3.27 0.71 2.08
C ASP A 83 3.69 0.63 3.55
N HIS A 84 4.88 0.05 3.80
CA HIS A 84 5.41 -0.05 5.16
C HIS A 84 5.59 1.34 5.75
N THR A 85 5.07 1.58 6.95
CA THR A 85 4.89 2.92 7.52
C THR A 85 5.41 2.98 8.94
N ASP A 86 6.14 4.03 9.28
CA ASP A 86 6.56 4.35 10.65
C ASP A 86 5.39 5.02 11.38
N ARG A 87 4.83 4.34 12.38
CA ARG A 87 3.63 4.77 13.09
C ARG A 87 3.89 5.91 14.07
N LYS A 88 5.09 5.99 14.61
CA LYS A 88 5.50 7.09 15.47
C LYS A 88 5.65 8.39 14.66
N ALA A 89 6.32 8.31 13.51
CA ALA A 89 6.44 9.46 12.62
C ALA A 89 5.10 9.88 11.98
N GLU A 90 4.13 8.95 11.86
CA GLU A 90 2.80 9.27 11.32
C GLU A 90 2.04 10.29 12.18
N THR A 91 2.29 10.32 13.49
CA THR A 91 1.73 11.34 14.41
C THR A 91 2.26 12.74 14.11
N ILE A 92 3.43 12.85 13.48
CA ILE A 92 4.04 14.12 13.08
C ILE A 92 3.56 14.51 11.67
N GLY A 93 3.51 13.53 10.77
CA GLY A 93 3.05 13.77 9.41
C GLY A 93 3.11 12.54 8.51
N VAL A 94 2.03 12.29 7.78
CA VAL A 94 1.85 11.10 6.94
C VAL A 94 2.94 11.00 5.85
N THR A 95 3.30 12.09 5.19
CA THR A 95 4.37 12.05 4.18
C THR A 95 5.71 11.64 4.77
N LEU A 96 6.03 12.12 5.96
CA LEU A 96 7.26 11.76 6.67
C LEU A 96 7.27 10.27 7.02
N SER A 97 6.19 9.77 7.60
CA SER A 97 6.09 8.36 8.02
C SER A 97 6.27 7.40 6.84
N LYS A 98 5.71 7.76 5.68
CA LYS A 98 5.83 6.96 4.46
C LYS A 98 7.22 7.07 3.82
N GLN A 99 7.89 8.22 3.98
CA GLN A 99 9.24 8.44 3.46
C GLN A 99 10.31 7.66 4.26
N LEU A 100 10.06 7.33 5.53
CA LEU A 100 11.05 6.68 6.40
C LEU A 100 11.22 5.17 6.15
N CYS A 101 10.26 4.53 5.48
CA CYS A 101 10.29 3.09 5.28
C CYS A 101 10.33 2.70 3.81
N GLU A 102 11.08 1.66 3.49
CA GLU A 102 11.06 1.02 2.17
C GLU A 102 9.67 0.44 1.85
N LYS A 103 9.38 0.31 0.56
CA LYS A 103 8.09 -0.15 0.00
C LYS A 103 8.29 -1.44 -0.78
N PRO A 104 8.30 -2.61 -0.10
CA PRO A 104 8.46 -3.89 -0.75
C PRO A 104 7.32 -4.19 -1.72
N VAL A 105 7.67 -4.69 -2.91
CA VAL A 105 6.70 -5.15 -3.91
C VAL A 105 7.06 -6.52 -4.46
N SER A 106 6.07 -7.25 -4.96
CA SER A 106 6.31 -8.54 -5.59
C SER A 106 7.13 -8.40 -6.88
N LYS A 107 8.05 -9.33 -7.09
CA LYS A 107 8.88 -9.40 -8.30
C LYS A 107 8.05 -9.68 -9.56
N LYS A 108 6.94 -10.41 -9.41
CA LYS A 108 5.99 -10.71 -10.47
C LYS A 108 4.87 -9.68 -10.51
N SER A 109 4.30 -9.48 -11.68
CA SER A 109 3.16 -8.59 -11.91
C SER A 109 2.29 -9.13 -13.04
N TRP A 110 1.03 -8.70 -13.08
CA TRP A 110 0.10 -9.00 -14.18
C TRP A 110 -0.10 -7.79 -15.08
N LEU A 111 -0.46 -8.00 -16.33
CA LEU A 111 -1.01 -6.94 -17.16
C LEU A 111 -2.38 -6.55 -16.60
N TYR A 112 -2.61 -5.26 -16.41
CA TYR A 112 -3.90 -4.79 -15.91
C TYR A 112 -5.06 -5.19 -16.83
N ALA A 113 -4.83 -5.20 -18.14
CA ALA A 113 -5.82 -5.60 -19.12
C ALA A 113 -6.33 -7.05 -18.94
N GLU A 114 -5.51 -7.94 -18.38
CA GLU A 114 -5.91 -9.33 -18.11
C GLU A 114 -6.86 -9.45 -16.92
N VAL A 115 -6.69 -8.63 -15.89
CA VAL A 115 -7.46 -8.69 -14.65
C VAL A 115 -8.63 -7.71 -14.63
N LYS A 116 -8.60 -6.68 -15.48
CA LYS A 116 -9.65 -5.66 -15.56
C LYS A 116 -11.07 -6.24 -15.74
N PRO A 117 -11.33 -7.27 -16.59
CA PRO A 117 -12.68 -7.82 -16.76
C PRO A 117 -13.29 -8.43 -15.49
N HIS A 118 -12.46 -8.79 -14.53
CA HIS A 118 -12.88 -9.39 -13.26
C HIS A 118 -12.19 -8.76 -12.05
N TRP A 119 -11.78 -7.50 -12.18
CA TRP A 119 -11.08 -6.73 -11.15
C TRP A 119 -11.75 -6.84 -9.78
N GLU A 120 -13.06 -6.76 -9.75
CA GLU A 120 -13.85 -6.80 -8.52
C GLU A 120 -13.82 -8.14 -7.76
N LYS A 121 -13.30 -9.20 -8.39
CA LYS A 121 -13.15 -10.52 -7.78
C LYS A 121 -11.78 -10.72 -7.11
N LEU A 122 -10.85 -9.79 -7.32
CA LEU A 122 -9.51 -9.88 -6.72
C LEU A 122 -9.56 -9.64 -5.21
N VAL A 123 -8.72 -10.39 -4.49
CA VAL A 123 -8.67 -10.34 -3.02
C VAL A 123 -7.23 -10.09 -2.56
N LEU A 124 -7.08 -9.15 -1.63
CA LEU A 124 -5.83 -8.88 -0.93
C LEU A 124 -5.83 -9.61 0.42
N ARG A 125 -4.69 -10.23 0.77
CA ARG A 125 -4.44 -10.84 2.09
C ARG A 125 -3.04 -10.54 2.55
N SER A 126 -2.88 -10.21 3.84
CA SER A 126 -1.56 -10.10 4.46
C SER A 126 -1.51 -10.83 5.79
N TRP A 127 -0.31 -11.21 6.18
CA TRP A 127 -0.03 -11.87 7.46
C TRP A 127 1.13 -11.15 8.15
N ALA A 128 0.97 -10.91 9.44
CA ALA A 128 2.01 -10.41 10.35
C ALA A 128 2.44 -11.58 11.25
N ASP A 129 3.70 -11.98 11.15
CA ASP A 129 4.27 -13.15 11.84
C ASP A 129 3.43 -14.43 11.70
N GLY A 130 2.92 -14.67 10.48
CA GLY A 130 2.09 -15.83 10.13
C GLY A 130 0.62 -15.72 10.52
N THR A 131 0.22 -14.69 11.27
CA THR A 131 -1.17 -14.44 11.64
C THR A 131 -1.86 -13.55 10.62
N LEU A 132 -3.06 -13.92 10.16
CA LEU A 132 -3.84 -13.11 9.19
C LEU A 132 -4.04 -11.69 9.75
N TYR A 133 -3.57 -10.71 8.98
CA TYR A 133 -3.50 -9.32 9.41
C TYR A 133 -4.48 -8.42 8.65
N GLN A 134 -4.56 -8.59 7.34
CA GLN A 134 -5.53 -7.86 6.51
C GLN A 134 -6.15 -8.84 5.50
N GLU A 135 -7.43 -8.68 5.19
CA GLU A 135 -8.12 -9.46 4.17
C GLU A 135 -9.33 -8.69 3.66
N GLY A 136 -9.47 -8.60 2.36
CA GLY A 136 -10.65 -8.02 1.73
C GLY A 136 -10.51 -7.89 0.22
N PRO A 137 -11.62 -7.54 -0.46
CA PRO A 137 -11.62 -7.33 -1.89
C PRO A 137 -10.89 -6.04 -2.25
N VAL A 138 -10.28 -5.99 -3.43
CA VAL A 138 -9.67 -4.74 -3.94
C VAL A 138 -10.69 -3.60 -4.10
N THR A 139 -11.98 -3.94 -4.17
CA THR A 139 -13.08 -2.98 -4.26
C THR A 139 -13.35 -2.19 -2.99
N ALA A 140 -12.72 -2.54 -1.87
CA ALA A 140 -12.71 -1.69 -0.69
C ALA A 140 -12.05 -0.32 -0.98
N MET A 141 -11.12 -0.28 -1.92
CA MET A 141 -10.47 0.92 -2.42
C MET A 141 -11.11 1.40 -3.74
N ARG A 142 -10.85 2.65 -4.10
CA ARG A 142 -11.21 3.24 -5.40
C ARG A 142 -10.62 2.42 -6.55
N SER A 143 -11.32 2.43 -7.69
CA SER A 143 -10.87 1.69 -8.86
C SER A 143 -9.57 2.28 -9.45
N PRO A 144 -8.79 1.46 -10.18
CA PRO A 144 -7.63 1.94 -10.92
C PRO A 144 -7.95 3.12 -11.85
N GLU A 145 -9.11 3.10 -12.50
CA GLU A 145 -9.55 4.16 -13.41
C GLU A 145 -9.81 5.47 -12.66
N ASP A 146 -10.48 5.43 -11.49
CA ASP A 146 -10.73 6.62 -10.69
C ASP A 146 -9.42 7.23 -10.19
N LEU A 147 -8.50 6.40 -9.66
CA LEU A 147 -7.21 6.86 -9.17
C LEU A 147 -6.36 7.46 -10.30
N MET A 148 -6.27 6.79 -11.44
CA MET A 148 -5.54 7.29 -12.61
C MET A 148 -6.18 8.51 -13.27
N GLY A 149 -7.50 8.66 -13.20
CA GLY A 149 -8.21 9.85 -13.64
C GLY A 149 -7.82 11.09 -12.83
N ARG A 150 -7.52 10.90 -11.54
CA ARG A 150 -7.09 11.98 -10.62
C ARG A 150 -5.58 12.21 -10.63
N TYR A 151 -4.80 11.15 -10.80
CA TYR A 151 -3.35 11.19 -10.89
C TYR A 151 -2.86 10.32 -12.05
N PRO A 152 -2.71 10.86 -13.26
CA PRO A 152 -2.33 10.09 -14.44
C PRO A 152 -0.96 9.42 -14.30
N LEU A 153 -0.92 8.09 -14.46
CA LEU A 153 0.33 7.35 -14.46
C LEU A 153 1.03 7.45 -15.81
N LYS A 154 2.27 7.91 -15.79
CA LYS A 154 3.20 7.92 -16.93
C LYS A 154 4.14 6.71 -16.85
N SER A 155 4.86 6.44 -17.94
CA SER A 155 5.95 5.44 -17.90
C SER A 155 6.97 5.82 -16.83
N GLY A 156 7.41 4.84 -16.02
CA GLY A 156 8.28 5.07 -14.87
C GLY A 156 7.56 5.50 -13.58
N TYR A 157 6.21 5.60 -13.58
CA TYR A 157 5.45 5.90 -12.37
C TYR A 157 4.90 4.62 -11.76
N ALA A 158 4.97 4.53 -10.42
CA ALA A 158 4.31 3.51 -9.62
C ALA A 158 3.42 4.17 -8.56
N MET A 159 2.24 3.60 -8.33
CA MET A 159 1.26 4.09 -7.37
C MET A 159 0.79 2.95 -6.47
N PHE A 160 0.99 3.09 -5.18
CA PHE A 160 0.29 2.34 -4.14
C PHE A 160 -1.12 2.91 -4.00
N CYS A 161 -2.13 2.04 -3.89
CA CYS A 161 -3.52 2.42 -4.16
C CYS A 161 -4.46 2.34 -2.95
N GLY A 162 -3.88 2.25 -1.76
CA GLY A 162 -4.61 2.17 -0.51
C GLY A 162 -4.73 0.76 0.05
N THR A 163 -4.97 0.69 1.34
CA THR A 163 -4.93 -0.54 2.12
C THR A 163 -6.26 -0.87 2.79
N LEU A 164 -6.32 -2.04 3.39
CA LEU A 164 -7.43 -2.57 4.17
C LEU A 164 -7.19 -2.32 5.68
N ALA A 165 -8.26 -2.33 6.45
CA ALA A 165 -8.15 -2.28 7.91
C ALA A 165 -7.42 -3.51 8.46
N ALA A 166 -6.57 -3.30 9.46
CA ALA A 166 -5.86 -4.36 10.16
C ALA A 166 -6.79 -5.09 11.14
N LYS A 167 -6.84 -6.42 11.05
CA LYS A 167 -7.56 -7.28 12.01
C LYS A 167 -6.81 -7.28 13.35
N GLY A 168 -7.49 -6.92 14.42
CA GLY A 168 -6.88 -6.81 15.75
C GLY A 168 -6.01 -5.56 15.97
N GLY A 169 -6.16 -4.55 15.09
CA GLY A 169 -5.42 -3.28 15.17
C GLY A 169 -4.04 -3.32 14.52
N ILE A 170 -3.49 -2.13 14.32
CA ILE A 170 -2.15 -1.93 13.78
C ILE A 170 -1.12 -2.43 14.79
N ARG A 171 -0.15 -3.22 14.33
CA ARG A 171 0.92 -3.76 15.17
C ARG A 171 2.20 -4.00 14.37
N PRO A 172 3.36 -3.93 15.00
CA PRO A 172 4.62 -4.31 14.38
C PRO A 172 4.68 -5.83 14.12
N ALA A 173 5.61 -6.24 13.26
CA ALA A 173 5.90 -7.63 12.96
C ALA A 173 7.39 -7.79 12.61
N GLN A 174 7.95 -8.99 12.79
CA GLN A 174 9.28 -9.33 12.31
C GLN A 174 9.26 -9.80 10.85
N LYS A 175 8.11 -10.30 10.42
CA LYS A 175 7.89 -10.82 9.08
C LYS A 175 6.49 -10.44 8.57
N PHE A 176 6.44 -9.93 7.35
CA PHE A 176 5.20 -9.56 6.68
C PHE A 176 5.07 -10.27 5.35
N SER A 177 3.97 -11.00 5.17
CA SER A 177 3.65 -11.69 3.93
C SER A 177 2.40 -11.08 3.30
N MET A 178 2.36 -11.03 1.98
CA MET A 178 1.26 -10.43 1.22
C MET A 178 0.91 -11.21 -0.03
N GLU A 179 -0.36 -11.21 -0.36
CA GLU A 179 -0.94 -11.94 -1.49
C GLU A 179 -2.01 -11.09 -2.18
N LEU A 180 -1.93 -11.00 -3.51
CA LEU A 180 -3.04 -10.62 -4.38
C LEU A 180 -3.52 -11.86 -5.10
N ASP A 181 -4.76 -12.26 -4.84
CA ASP A 181 -5.39 -13.48 -5.33
C ASP A 181 -6.34 -13.16 -6.49
N ASP A 182 -6.15 -13.84 -7.61
CA ASP A 182 -7.04 -13.83 -8.76
C ASP A 182 -7.76 -15.20 -8.84
N PRO A 183 -8.94 -15.32 -8.23
CA PRO A 183 -9.67 -16.60 -8.20
C PRO A 183 -10.22 -17.00 -9.59
N VAL A 184 -10.36 -16.06 -10.53
CA VAL A 184 -10.89 -16.34 -11.86
C VAL A 184 -9.84 -17.05 -12.71
N LEU A 185 -8.61 -16.53 -12.74
CA LEU A 185 -7.50 -17.15 -13.46
C LEU A 185 -6.67 -18.10 -12.57
N LYS A 186 -7.13 -18.36 -11.34
CA LYS A 186 -6.51 -19.29 -10.37
C LYS A 186 -5.02 -19.04 -10.18
N ARG A 187 -4.64 -17.76 -10.01
CA ARG A 187 -3.25 -17.35 -9.88
C ARG A 187 -3.07 -16.34 -8.74
N LYS A 188 -1.86 -16.21 -8.23
CA LYS A 188 -1.54 -15.35 -7.09
C LYS A 188 -0.24 -14.60 -7.32
N LEU A 189 -0.21 -13.33 -6.91
CA LEU A 189 1.04 -12.62 -6.68
C LEU A 189 1.32 -12.67 -5.19
N ARG A 190 2.56 -13.00 -4.83
CA ARG A 190 3.00 -13.11 -3.45
C ARG A 190 4.34 -12.42 -3.26
N HIS A 191 4.52 -11.85 -2.09
CA HIS A 191 5.81 -11.42 -1.60
C HIS A 191 5.83 -11.53 -0.08
N GLU A 192 7.02 -11.76 0.46
CA GLU A 192 7.28 -11.84 1.88
C GLU A 192 8.58 -11.12 2.16
N TYR A 193 8.65 -10.37 3.26
CA TYR A 193 9.87 -9.73 3.69
C TYR A 193 10.01 -9.75 5.21
N ARG A 194 11.25 -9.74 5.66
CA ARG A 194 11.63 -9.58 7.06
C ARG A 194 11.84 -8.10 7.36
N ILE A 195 11.61 -7.72 8.61
CA ILE A 195 11.79 -6.37 9.12
C ILE A 195 12.93 -6.42 10.14
N GLU A 196 14.03 -5.77 9.83
CA GLU A 196 15.15 -5.57 10.73
C GLU A 196 15.03 -4.20 11.39
N VAL A 197 14.93 -4.21 12.71
CA VAL A 197 14.82 -2.98 13.49
C VAL A 197 16.22 -2.49 13.82
N LEU A 198 16.55 -1.30 13.33
CA LEU A 198 17.80 -0.61 13.66
C LEU A 198 17.62 0.15 14.99
N PRO A 199 18.68 0.21 15.81
CA PRO A 199 18.62 1.00 17.04
C PRO A 199 18.43 2.49 16.73
N VAL A 200 17.70 3.17 17.60
CA VAL A 200 17.59 4.62 17.59
C VAL A 200 18.60 5.17 18.59
N GLU A 201 19.70 5.66 18.08
CA GLU A 201 20.83 6.20 18.87
C GLU A 201 21.04 7.67 18.55
N GLY A 202 21.37 8.48 19.60
CA GLY A 202 21.66 9.91 19.47
C GLY A 202 20.90 10.78 20.44
#